data_6e6063d76776da93d4205d42001cc651
#
_entry.id   6e6063d76776da93d4205d42001cc651
#
_cell.length_a   1.000
_cell.length_b   1.000
_cell.length_c   1.000
_cell.angle_alpha   90.00
_cell.angle_beta   90.00
_cell.angle_gamma   90.00
#
_symmetry.space_group_name_H-M   'P 1'
#
loop_
_entity.id
_entity.type
_entity.pdbx_description
1 polymer ?
#
loop_
_entity_poly.entity_id
_entity_poly.type
_entity_poly.pdbx_seq_one_letter_code
_entity_poly.pdbx_strand_id
1 'polypeptide(L)'
;MIRELTRDTARTWAEISLGNLEHNYRALRACASDSKFLATVKANAYGHGAVPMARRLEELGADYLAAACLSEAAQLRKAGIKAPILILGYTPPELAGELVDLDVTQTVFTPELARALSDAAGAAGKRAKIHLKADTGMSRLGVLCHDPEQAAADIAALCALPHLEPEGIFTHFSVSDEEGEDSERYTMLQFTQFLDVLKELEEKYGRGFEIRHCANSGAVLNYPCTHLDMVRPGIALYGHYPDPSCEGLDGPGLRPVMSLYSRVAAVRELPENTPISYGRTAEFGYGGGRTAVLPIGYADGFHRMLSNESSVWLDGQCRPIMGRICMDMCMIGLNPEANVRPGDVAEVFGEHLLVEWQAKTAGTISYELLCAVAPRVPRIYLDA
;
A
#
# COMPACT_ATOMS: atom_id res chain seq x y z
N MET A 1 -0.29 -32.57 -8.64
CA MET A 1 0.11 -31.29 -8.01
C MET A 1 0.83 -30.47 -9.06
N ILE A 2 0.46 -29.20 -9.25
CA ILE A 2 1.23 -28.27 -10.10
C ILE A 2 2.51 -27.96 -9.34
N ARG A 3 3.67 -28.02 -10.03
CA ARG A 3 4.97 -27.67 -9.46
C ARG A 3 4.93 -26.20 -8.98
N GLU A 4 5.50 -25.93 -7.83
CA GLU A 4 5.69 -24.55 -7.35
C GLU A 4 6.55 -23.77 -8.37
N LEU A 5 6.08 -22.57 -8.73
CA LEU A 5 6.78 -21.71 -9.68
C LEU A 5 7.95 -21.02 -8.97
N THR A 6 9.13 -21.18 -9.53
CA THR A 6 10.36 -20.57 -9.07
C THR A 6 10.82 -19.49 -10.07
N ARG A 7 11.84 -18.71 -9.71
CA ARG A 7 12.50 -17.75 -10.60
C ARG A 7 12.84 -18.39 -11.97
N ASP A 8 13.27 -19.66 -11.99
CA ASP A 8 13.69 -20.33 -13.23
C ASP A 8 12.54 -20.87 -14.08
N THR A 9 11.37 -21.06 -13.49
CA THR A 9 10.21 -21.69 -14.16
C THR A 9 9.04 -20.77 -14.42
N ALA A 10 8.99 -19.61 -13.75
CA ALA A 10 7.94 -18.63 -13.95
C ALA A 10 8.12 -17.86 -15.27
N ARG A 11 7.04 -17.64 -15.99
CA ARG A 11 7.01 -16.78 -17.19
C ARG A 11 7.13 -15.29 -16.84
N THR A 12 6.53 -14.94 -15.72
CA THR A 12 6.46 -13.60 -15.11
C THR A 12 6.42 -13.80 -13.62
N TRP A 13 7.17 -13.02 -12.83
CA TRP A 13 7.23 -13.12 -11.38
C TRP A 13 7.59 -11.78 -10.74
N ALA A 14 7.22 -11.61 -9.48
CA ALA A 14 7.67 -10.51 -8.64
C ALA A 14 8.73 -11.03 -7.65
N GLU A 15 9.86 -10.36 -7.55
CA GLU A 15 10.85 -10.56 -6.50
C GLU A 15 10.58 -9.59 -5.36
N ILE A 16 10.54 -10.11 -4.14
CA ILE A 16 10.22 -9.36 -2.93
C ILE A 16 11.42 -9.42 -1.98
N SER A 17 12.12 -8.30 -1.83
CA SER A 17 13.29 -8.20 -0.96
C SER A 17 12.88 -7.98 0.50
N LEU A 18 13.00 -9.00 1.34
CA LEU A 18 12.78 -8.90 2.78
C LEU A 18 13.86 -8.05 3.47
N GLY A 19 15.08 -8.01 2.90
CA GLY A 19 16.15 -7.14 3.37
C GLY A 19 15.86 -5.66 3.15
N ASN A 20 15.29 -5.29 1.99
CA ASN A 20 14.85 -3.91 1.75
C ASN A 20 13.67 -3.53 2.65
N LEU A 21 12.73 -4.45 2.90
CA LEU A 21 11.65 -4.23 3.87
C LEU A 21 12.21 -3.93 5.27
N GLU A 22 13.17 -4.74 5.74
CA GLU A 22 13.82 -4.52 7.03
C GLU A 22 14.56 -3.18 7.07
N HIS A 23 15.30 -2.83 6.01
CA HIS A 23 15.98 -1.55 5.91
C HIS A 23 14.98 -0.38 6.03
N ASN A 24 13.90 -0.41 5.26
CA ASN A 24 12.87 0.64 5.29
C ASN A 24 12.17 0.73 6.65
N TYR A 25 11.83 -0.43 7.24
CA TYR A 25 11.25 -0.47 8.58
C TYR A 25 12.16 0.22 9.60
N ARG A 26 13.45 -0.13 9.64
CA ARG A 26 14.43 0.44 10.57
C ARG A 26 14.63 1.94 10.34
N ALA A 27 14.70 2.36 9.09
CA ALA A 27 14.86 3.76 8.70
C ALA A 27 13.64 4.60 9.12
N LEU A 28 12.41 4.14 8.83
CA LEU A 28 11.17 4.81 9.25
C LEU A 28 10.97 4.78 10.77
N ARG A 29 11.37 3.68 11.44
CA ARG A 29 11.36 3.60 12.90
C ARG A 29 12.29 4.63 13.53
N ALA A 30 13.44 4.90 12.92
CA ALA A 30 14.37 5.94 13.40
C ALA A 30 13.79 7.36 13.24
N CYS A 31 12.96 7.62 12.22
CA CYS A 31 12.26 8.90 12.06
C CYS A 31 11.24 9.15 13.18
N ALA A 32 10.69 8.09 13.81
CA ALA A 32 9.63 8.16 14.81
C ALA A 32 9.95 7.26 16.01
N SER A 33 11.14 7.41 16.59
CA SER A 33 11.68 6.53 17.65
C SER A 33 10.83 6.45 18.91
N ASP A 34 10.14 7.53 19.26
CA ASP A 34 9.35 7.65 20.49
C ASP A 34 7.89 7.18 20.32
N SER A 35 7.48 6.88 19.07
CA SER A 35 6.12 6.47 18.76
C SER A 35 6.03 4.97 18.52
N LYS A 36 4.88 4.35 18.83
CA LYS A 36 4.55 3.00 18.36
C LYS A 36 4.53 2.97 16.82
N PHE A 37 4.77 1.81 16.25
CA PHE A 37 4.84 1.64 14.79
C PHE A 37 3.75 0.69 14.30
N LEU A 38 2.76 1.22 13.58
CA LEU A 38 1.74 0.44 12.91
C LEU A 38 2.15 0.21 11.46
N ALA A 39 2.57 -1.00 11.14
CA ALA A 39 2.94 -1.38 9.78
C ALA A 39 1.69 -1.67 8.93
N THR A 40 1.52 -0.95 7.82
CA THR A 40 0.33 -1.08 6.99
C THR A 40 0.51 -2.20 5.96
N VAL A 41 -0.24 -3.32 6.14
CA VAL A 41 -0.18 -4.53 5.29
C VAL A 41 -1.47 -4.81 4.51
N LYS A 42 -2.37 -3.82 4.44
CA LYS A 42 -3.61 -3.89 3.65
C LYS A 42 -3.35 -4.07 2.14
N ALA A 43 -4.37 -4.42 1.37
CA ALA A 43 -4.29 -4.66 -0.07
C ALA A 43 -3.20 -5.69 -0.42
N ASN A 44 -3.19 -6.82 0.30
CA ASN A 44 -2.16 -7.85 0.18
C ASN A 44 -0.74 -7.29 0.38
N ALA A 45 -0.55 -6.42 1.38
CA ALA A 45 0.69 -5.67 1.62
C ALA A 45 1.12 -4.88 0.37
N TYR A 46 0.20 -4.05 -0.16
CA TYR A 46 0.41 -3.30 -1.41
C TYR A 46 0.89 -4.21 -2.57
N GLY A 47 0.31 -5.40 -2.68
CA GLY A 47 0.66 -6.38 -3.71
C GLY A 47 1.86 -7.29 -3.39
N HIS A 48 2.60 -7.04 -2.31
CA HIS A 48 3.83 -7.78 -1.96
C HIS A 48 3.57 -9.16 -1.33
N GLY A 49 2.33 -9.42 -0.86
CA GLY A 49 1.98 -10.66 -0.14
C GLY A 49 1.86 -10.44 1.37
N ALA A 50 0.61 -10.30 1.85
CA ALA A 50 0.33 -9.87 3.23
C ALA A 50 0.97 -10.77 4.31
N VAL A 51 0.90 -12.09 4.15
CA VAL A 51 1.37 -13.02 5.20
C VAL A 51 2.88 -13.00 5.38
N PRO A 52 3.73 -13.14 4.34
CA PRO A 52 5.18 -13.04 4.50
C PRO A 52 5.63 -11.67 5.01
N MET A 53 5.02 -10.58 4.50
CA MET A 53 5.33 -9.23 4.96
C MET A 53 4.98 -9.05 6.44
N ALA A 54 3.78 -9.48 6.86
CA ALA A 54 3.33 -9.37 8.24
C ALA A 54 4.22 -10.17 9.20
N ARG A 55 4.65 -11.39 8.81
CA ARG A 55 5.59 -12.18 9.63
C ARG A 55 6.91 -11.46 9.83
N ARG A 56 7.48 -10.96 8.73
CA ARG A 56 8.75 -10.23 8.82
C ARG A 56 8.64 -8.99 9.69
N LEU A 57 7.56 -8.21 9.55
CA LEU A 57 7.31 -7.02 10.37
C LEU A 57 7.05 -7.35 11.84
N GLU A 58 6.36 -8.44 12.13
CA GLU A 58 6.18 -8.95 13.49
C GLU A 58 7.52 -9.36 14.12
N GLU A 59 8.38 -10.07 13.39
CA GLU A 59 9.74 -10.43 13.82
C GLU A 59 10.62 -9.21 14.08
N LEU A 60 10.46 -8.15 13.27
CA LEU A 60 11.17 -6.88 13.43
C LEU A 60 10.65 -6.03 14.59
N GLY A 61 9.52 -6.41 15.20
CA GLY A 61 8.95 -5.74 16.36
C GLY A 61 7.98 -4.59 16.00
N ALA A 62 7.24 -4.69 14.91
CA ALA A 62 6.14 -3.77 14.66
C ALA A 62 5.08 -3.91 15.77
N ASP A 63 4.66 -2.76 16.34
CA ASP A 63 3.74 -2.75 17.50
C ASP A 63 2.31 -3.13 17.07
N TYR A 64 1.93 -2.76 15.84
CA TYR A 64 0.62 -3.04 15.23
C TYR A 64 0.78 -3.37 13.76
N LEU A 65 -0.19 -4.11 13.23
CA LEU A 65 -0.40 -4.27 11.79
C LEU A 65 -1.74 -3.63 11.40
N ALA A 66 -1.81 -3.04 10.19
CA ALA A 66 -3.07 -2.49 9.69
C ALA A 66 -3.58 -3.27 8.48
N ALA A 67 -4.85 -3.69 8.56
CA ALA A 67 -5.64 -4.26 7.48
C ALA A 67 -6.71 -3.25 7.01
N ALA A 68 -7.23 -3.42 5.79
CA ALA A 68 -8.34 -2.60 5.31
C ALA A 68 -9.70 -3.15 5.72
N CYS A 69 -9.84 -4.46 5.86
CA CYS A 69 -11.12 -5.15 6.11
C CYS A 69 -10.93 -6.44 6.90
N LEU A 70 -12.06 -6.98 7.37
CA LEU A 70 -12.10 -8.19 8.20
C LEU A 70 -11.45 -9.41 7.51
N SER A 71 -11.67 -9.60 6.21
CA SER A 71 -11.11 -10.75 5.48
C SER A 71 -9.58 -10.74 5.43
N GLU A 72 -8.95 -9.58 5.32
CA GLU A 72 -7.49 -9.43 5.40
C GLU A 72 -6.99 -9.75 6.81
N ALA A 73 -7.65 -9.22 7.84
CA ALA A 73 -7.31 -9.52 9.23
C ALA A 73 -7.46 -11.01 9.56
N ALA A 74 -8.54 -11.65 9.09
CA ALA A 74 -8.77 -13.08 9.22
C ALA A 74 -7.68 -13.92 8.55
N GLN A 75 -7.22 -13.51 7.35
CA GLN A 75 -6.11 -14.15 6.67
C GLN A 75 -4.82 -14.13 7.50
N LEU A 76 -4.50 -12.98 8.10
CA LEU A 76 -3.33 -12.82 8.97
C LEU A 76 -3.44 -13.69 10.23
N ARG A 77 -4.59 -13.67 10.92
CA ARG A 77 -4.84 -14.51 12.09
C ARG A 77 -4.75 -16.01 11.76
N LYS A 78 -5.34 -16.45 10.64
CA LYS A 78 -5.24 -17.84 10.15
C LYS A 78 -3.79 -18.25 9.86
N ALA A 79 -2.95 -17.32 9.42
CA ALA A 79 -1.52 -17.54 9.19
C ALA A 79 -0.69 -17.55 10.49
N GLY A 80 -1.31 -17.32 11.65
CA GLY A 80 -0.68 -17.37 12.98
C GLY A 80 -0.04 -16.07 13.43
N ILE A 81 -0.28 -14.95 12.76
CA ILE A 81 0.18 -13.62 13.20
C ILE A 81 -0.44 -13.29 14.55
N LYS A 82 0.39 -12.86 15.52
CA LYS A 82 0.01 -12.55 16.92
C LYS A 82 -0.07 -11.06 17.20
N ALA A 83 0.69 -10.25 16.46
CA ALA A 83 0.70 -8.80 16.64
C ALA A 83 -0.73 -8.22 16.62
N PRO A 84 -1.02 -7.16 17.36
CA PRO A 84 -2.28 -6.45 17.28
C PRO A 84 -2.59 -6.04 15.83
N ILE A 85 -3.84 -6.24 15.39
CA ILE A 85 -4.29 -5.88 14.04
C ILE A 85 -5.39 -4.83 14.15
N LEU A 86 -5.16 -3.65 13.56
CA LEU A 86 -6.16 -2.60 13.43
C LEU A 86 -6.78 -2.64 12.02
N ILE A 87 -8.11 -2.82 11.96
CA ILE A 87 -8.87 -2.67 10.72
C ILE A 87 -9.15 -1.17 10.52
N LEU A 88 -8.55 -0.57 9.49
CA LEU A 88 -8.69 0.87 9.20
C LEU A 88 -10.00 1.23 8.50
N GLY A 89 -10.67 0.26 7.89
CA GLY A 89 -11.88 0.45 7.11
C GLY A 89 -13.16 0.07 7.84
N TYR A 90 -14.22 0.02 7.05
CA TYR A 90 -15.55 -0.35 7.51
C TYR A 90 -15.72 -1.87 7.60
N THR A 91 -16.38 -2.32 8.65
CA THR A 91 -16.89 -3.70 8.78
C THR A 91 -18.40 -3.61 8.99
N PRO A 92 -19.24 -4.37 8.27
CA PRO A 92 -20.66 -4.45 8.52
C PRO A 92 -20.96 -4.86 9.97
N PRO A 93 -21.95 -4.21 10.67
CA PRO A 93 -22.29 -4.54 12.05
C PRO A 93 -22.63 -6.01 12.28
N GLU A 94 -23.19 -6.69 11.27
CA GLU A 94 -23.53 -8.11 11.30
C GLU A 94 -22.33 -9.03 11.51
N LEU A 95 -21.12 -8.54 11.22
CA LEU A 95 -19.85 -9.27 11.39
C LEU A 95 -19.14 -8.94 12.72
N ALA A 96 -19.81 -8.25 13.64
CA ALA A 96 -19.23 -7.85 14.93
C ALA A 96 -18.75 -9.05 15.76
N GLY A 97 -19.46 -10.17 15.70
CA GLY A 97 -19.06 -11.42 16.37
C GLY A 97 -17.73 -11.95 15.88
N GLU A 98 -17.50 -11.93 14.58
CA GLU A 98 -16.26 -12.39 13.96
C GLU A 98 -15.06 -11.50 14.32
N LEU A 99 -15.26 -10.17 14.44
CA LEU A 99 -14.23 -9.24 14.94
C LEU A 99 -13.80 -9.60 16.35
N VAL A 100 -14.76 -9.89 17.24
CA VAL A 100 -14.52 -10.28 18.63
C VAL A 100 -13.81 -11.64 18.74
N ASP A 101 -14.20 -12.61 17.89
CA ASP A 101 -13.60 -13.95 17.88
C ASP A 101 -12.15 -13.92 17.39
N LEU A 102 -11.84 -13.09 16.39
CA LEU A 102 -10.51 -12.94 15.83
C LEU A 102 -9.57 -12.08 16.68
N ASP A 103 -10.08 -11.46 17.75
CA ASP A 103 -9.31 -10.54 18.62
C ASP A 103 -8.58 -9.46 17.79
N VAL A 104 -9.36 -8.73 16.98
CA VAL A 104 -8.86 -7.61 16.17
C VAL A 104 -9.43 -6.28 16.65
N THR A 105 -8.63 -5.23 16.55
CA THR A 105 -9.05 -3.86 16.88
C THR A 105 -9.81 -3.28 15.69
N GLN A 106 -11.00 -2.74 15.91
CA GLN A 106 -11.84 -2.16 14.86
C GLN A 106 -11.85 -0.64 14.92
N THR A 107 -11.74 0.00 13.76
CA THR A 107 -12.04 1.42 13.61
C THR A 107 -13.55 1.67 13.75
N VAL A 108 -13.93 2.55 14.68
CA VAL A 108 -15.32 2.88 14.96
C VAL A 108 -15.57 4.38 14.73
N PHE A 109 -16.67 4.69 14.05
CA PHE A 109 -17.10 6.05 13.75
C PHE A 109 -18.62 6.19 13.62
N THR A 110 -19.38 5.10 13.81
CA THR A 110 -20.85 5.11 13.80
C THR A 110 -21.43 4.42 15.02
N PRO A 111 -22.57 4.90 15.53
CA PRO A 111 -23.27 4.28 16.66
C PRO A 111 -23.73 2.84 16.39
N GLU A 112 -24.07 2.51 15.14
CA GLU A 112 -24.57 1.19 14.74
C GLU A 112 -23.47 0.13 14.94
N LEU A 113 -22.28 0.37 14.38
CA LEU A 113 -21.15 -0.55 14.54
C LEU A 113 -20.68 -0.62 15.99
N ALA A 114 -20.63 0.52 16.70
CA ALA A 114 -20.25 0.57 18.12
C ALA A 114 -21.18 -0.31 18.98
N ARG A 115 -22.51 -0.20 18.81
CA ARG A 115 -23.49 -1.02 19.52
C ARG A 115 -23.33 -2.51 19.19
N ALA A 116 -23.27 -2.84 17.90
CA ALA A 116 -23.11 -4.23 17.47
C ALA A 116 -21.84 -4.88 18.07
N LEU A 117 -20.71 -4.16 18.08
CA LEU A 117 -19.48 -4.62 18.73
C LEU A 117 -19.62 -4.78 20.24
N SER A 118 -20.24 -3.80 20.91
CA SER A 118 -20.50 -3.88 22.34
C SER A 118 -21.37 -5.09 22.70
N ASP A 119 -22.45 -5.32 21.95
CA ASP A 119 -23.36 -6.43 22.18
C ASP A 119 -22.69 -7.79 21.91
N ALA A 120 -21.94 -7.91 20.82
CA ALA A 120 -21.19 -9.13 20.49
C ALA A 120 -20.10 -9.43 21.55
N ALA A 121 -19.36 -8.42 21.99
CA ALA A 121 -18.34 -8.56 23.02
C ALA A 121 -18.95 -8.97 24.36
N GLY A 122 -20.09 -8.34 24.74
CA GLY A 122 -20.84 -8.70 25.93
C GLY A 122 -21.36 -10.14 25.91
N ALA A 123 -21.92 -10.60 24.77
CA ALA A 123 -22.36 -11.98 24.59
C ALA A 123 -21.20 -12.99 24.69
N ALA A 124 -20.01 -12.60 24.25
CA ALA A 124 -18.79 -13.41 24.36
C ALA A 124 -18.08 -13.30 25.72
N GLY A 125 -18.57 -12.48 26.67
CA GLY A 125 -17.91 -12.20 27.94
C GLY A 125 -16.54 -11.49 27.79
N LYS A 126 -16.36 -10.72 26.71
CA LYS A 126 -15.12 -10.02 26.35
C LYS A 126 -15.33 -8.50 26.32
N ARG A 127 -14.25 -7.78 26.03
CA ARG A 127 -14.29 -6.38 25.61
C ARG A 127 -13.66 -6.28 24.21
N ALA A 128 -14.28 -5.49 23.34
CA ALA A 128 -13.78 -5.27 21.99
C ALA A 128 -12.89 -4.01 21.97
N LYS A 129 -11.63 -4.15 21.57
CA LYS A 129 -10.72 -3.04 21.34
C LYS A 129 -11.14 -2.24 20.13
N ILE A 130 -11.20 -0.92 20.29
CA ILE A 130 -11.58 -0.02 19.21
C ILE A 130 -10.64 1.18 19.13
N HIS A 131 -10.45 1.68 17.90
CA HIS A 131 -9.91 3.02 17.66
C HIS A 131 -11.00 3.90 17.05
N LEU A 132 -11.24 5.06 17.68
CA LEU A 132 -12.19 6.05 17.15
C LEU A 132 -11.58 6.76 15.94
N LYS A 133 -12.39 6.98 14.92
CA LYS A 133 -11.95 7.74 13.74
C LYS A 133 -12.54 9.14 13.77
N ALA A 134 -11.67 10.14 13.84
CA ALA A 134 -11.96 11.55 13.67
C ALA A 134 -11.76 11.97 12.21
N ASP A 135 -12.70 12.68 11.62
CA ASP A 135 -12.57 13.26 10.29
C ASP A 135 -12.31 14.77 10.39
N THR A 136 -11.05 15.12 10.20
CA THR A 136 -10.56 16.50 10.26
C THR A 136 -10.40 17.13 8.88
N GLY A 137 -11.03 16.55 7.83
CA GLY A 137 -11.00 17.14 6.49
C GLY A 137 -10.58 16.18 5.36
N MET A 138 -10.40 14.88 5.63
CA MET A 138 -10.25 13.87 4.56
C MET A 138 -11.59 13.56 3.89
N SER A 139 -12.71 13.79 4.62
CA SER A 139 -14.10 13.62 4.16
C SER A 139 -14.40 12.21 3.61
N ARG A 140 -13.82 11.19 4.25
CA ARG A 140 -13.97 9.78 3.83
C ARG A 140 -14.72 8.93 4.86
N LEU A 141 -14.20 8.86 6.08
CA LEU A 141 -14.76 8.16 7.24
C LEU A 141 -14.40 8.91 8.50
N GLY A 142 -15.26 8.87 9.51
CA GLY A 142 -14.97 9.45 10.84
C GLY A 142 -16.11 10.30 11.36
N VAL A 143 -16.05 10.63 12.65
CA VAL A 143 -16.85 11.66 13.27
C VAL A 143 -16.34 13.01 12.78
N LEU A 144 -17.21 13.87 12.23
CA LEU A 144 -16.82 15.17 11.66
C LEU A 144 -16.31 16.11 12.76
N CYS A 145 -15.14 16.69 12.55
CA CYS A 145 -14.42 17.50 13.54
C CYS A 145 -14.43 19.01 13.26
N HIS A 146 -15.31 19.50 12.37
CA HIS A 146 -15.44 20.93 12.11
C HIS A 146 -16.01 21.72 13.29
N ASP A 147 -16.72 21.05 14.19
CA ASP A 147 -17.16 21.52 15.51
C ASP A 147 -16.54 20.59 16.55
N PRO A 148 -15.43 20.97 17.23
CA PRO A 148 -14.76 20.12 18.18
C PRO A 148 -15.61 19.71 19.39
N GLU A 149 -16.52 20.59 19.85
CA GLU A 149 -17.40 20.31 20.98
C GLU A 149 -18.42 19.22 20.64
N GLN A 150 -19.06 19.31 19.47
CA GLN A 150 -20.01 18.29 19.01
C GLN A 150 -19.28 16.96 18.70
N ALA A 151 -18.10 17.02 18.08
CA ALA A 151 -17.29 15.85 17.80
C ALA A 151 -16.90 15.11 19.09
N ALA A 152 -16.48 15.86 20.12
CA ALA A 152 -16.14 15.29 21.42
C ALA A 152 -17.36 14.63 22.08
N ALA A 153 -18.55 15.23 22.00
CA ALA A 153 -19.80 14.64 22.52
C ALA A 153 -20.13 13.31 21.82
N ASP A 154 -20.04 13.29 20.47
CA ASP A 154 -20.34 12.08 19.70
C ASP A 154 -19.32 10.96 19.97
N ILE A 155 -18.04 11.29 20.03
CA ILE A 155 -16.97 10.32 20.34
C ILE A 155 -17.12 9.79 21.78
N ALA A 156 -17.40 10.67 22.76
CA ALA A 156 -17.63 10.25 24.15
C ALA A 156 -18.81 9.29 24.28
N ALA A 157 -19.90 9.53 23.53
CA ALA A 157 -21.05 8.62 23.49
C ALA A 157 -20.69 7.23 22.92
N LEU A 158 -19.86 7.15 21.90
CA LEU A 158 -19.35 5.86 21.36
C LEU A 158 -18.48 5.14 22.38
N CYS A 159 -17.63 5.88 23.12
CA CYS A 159 -16.76 5.32 24.15
C CYS A 159 -17.51 4.82 25.40
N ALA A 160 -18.72 5.30 25.65
CA ALA A 160 -19.48 4.96 26.84
C ALA A 160 -20.14 3.56 26.80
N LEU A 161 -20.12 2.87 25.66
CA LEU A 161 -20.71 1.55 25.53
C LEU A 161 -19.95 0.50 26.39
N PRO A 162 -20.68 -0.40 27.13
CA PRO A 162 -20.09 -1.09 28.28
C PRO A 162 -19.03 -2.14 27.95
N HIS A 163 -19.09 -2.74 26.77
CA HIS A 163 -18.19 -3.83 26.39
C HIS A 163 -17.17 -3.40 25.33
N LEU A 164 -17.00 -2.08 25.10
CA LEU A 164 -15.93 -1.54 24.28
C LEU A 164 -14.71 -1.15 25.14
N GLU A 165 -13.56 -1.25 24.54
CA GLU A 165 -12.28 -0.78 25.05
C GLU A 165 -11.71 0.26 24.08
N PRO A 166 -12.01 1.56 24.26
CA PRO A 166 -11.50 2.63 23.42
C PRO A 166 -10.01 2.86 23.70
N GLU A 167 -9.16 2.08 23.00
CA GLU A 167 -7.71 2.07 23.14
C GLU A 167 -7.08 3.28 22.45
N GLY A 168 -7.62 3.64 21.27
CA GLY A 168 -7.03 4.71 20.47
C GLY A 168 -8.02 5.59 19.75
N ILE A 169 -7.49 6.71 19.23
CA ILE A 169 -8.19 7.65 18.35
C ILE A 169 -7.26 8.16 17.26
N PHE A 170 -7.79 8.35 16.04
CA PHE A 170 -6.96 8.80 14.94
C PHE A 170 -7.68 9.64 13.89
N THR A 171 -6.90 10.43 13.17
CA THR A 171 -7.31 11.08 11.91
C THR A 171 -6.42 10.64 10.75
N HIS A 172 -6.63 11.20 9.56
CA HIS A 172 -5.81 10.94 8.38
C HIS A 172 -5.65 12.21 7.55
N PHE A 173 -4.41 12.56 7.26
CA PHE A 173 -4.10 13.74 6.47
C PHE A 173 -4.35 13.51 4.98
N SER A 174 -4.79 14.56 4.31
CA SER A 174 -5.15 14.53 2.89
C SER A 174 -3.98 14.82 1.97
N VAL A 175 -3.09 15.74 2.39
CA VAL A 175 -2.06 16.37 1.55
C VAL A 175 -0.69 16.47 2.25
N SER A 176 -0.43 15.59 3.23
CA SER A 176 0.83 15.61 3.99
C SER A 176 2.06 15.18 3.18
N ASP A 177 1.85 14.70 1.98
CA ASP A 177 2.85 14.29 1.00
C ASP A 177 3.01 15.29 -0.15
N GLU A 178 2.21 16.35 -0.20
CA GLU A 178 2.29 17.38 -1.23
C GLU A 178 3.14 18.57 -0.77
N GLU A 179 3.91 19.15 -1.69
CA GLU A 179 4.65 20.39 -1.46
C GLU A 179 3.75 21.63 -1.56
N GLY A 180 4.17 22.68 -0.85
CA GLY A 180 3.60 24.02 -0.96
C GLY A 180 2.89 24.48 0.29
N GLU A 181 2.86 25.82 0.47
CA GLU A 181 2.30 26.48 1.65
C GLU A 181 0.82 26.14 1.90
N ASP A 182 0.06 25.88 0.86
CA ASP A 182 -1.36 25.52 0.98
C ASP A 182 -1.55 24.11 1.55
N SER A 183 -0.76 23.16 1.08
CA SER A 183 -0.76 21.76 1.57
C SER A 183 -0.25 21.69 3.01
N GLU A 184 0.83 22.43 3.33
CA GLU A 184 1.32 22.54 4.70
C GLU A 184 0.27 23.14 5.64
N ARG A 185 -0.32 24.27 5.25
CA ARG A 185 -1.37 24.93 6.01
C ARG A 185 -2.57 24.01 6.25
N TYR A 186 -2.99 23.26 5.23
CA TYR A 186 -4.13 22.34 5.36
C TYR A 186 -3.81 21.14 6.25
N THR A 187 -2.61 20.57 6.15
CA THR A 187 -2.15 19.50 7.03
C THR A 187 -2.13 19.94 8.48
N MET A 188 -1.59 21.16 8.76
CA MET A 188 -1.57 21.71 10.10
C MET A 188 -2.96 22.11 10.62
N LEU A 189 -3.88 22.53 9.75
CA LEU A 189 -5.28 22.73 10.11
C LEU A 189 -5.93 21.41 10.57
N GLN A 190 -5.77 20.33 9.78
CA GLN A 190 -6.28 19.01 10.17
C GLN A 190 -5.70 18.54 11.50
N PHE A 191 -4.42 18.78 11.73
CA PHE A 191 -3.76 18.43 13.00
C PHE A 191 -4.30 19.26 14.16
N THR A 192 -4.47 20.57 14.00
CA THR A 192 -5.02 21.45 15.05
C THR A 192 -6.45 21.04 15.41
N GLN A 193 -7.32 20.78 14.41
CA GLN A 193 -8.68 20.29 14.67
C GLN A 193 -8.69 18.97 15.45
N PHE A 194 -7.72 18.08 15.16
CA PHE A 194 -7.59 16.84 15.90
C PHE A 194 -7.23 17.09 17.38
N LEU A 195 -6.29 17.99 17.64
CA LEU A 195 -5.88 18.36 18.99
C LEU A 195 -7.01 19.06 19.76
N ASP A 196 -7.79 19.90 19.08
CA ASP A 196 -8.94 20.58 19.71
C ASP A 196 -10.00 19.57 20.16
N VAL A 197 -10.31 18.56 19.34
CA VAL A 197 -11.23 17.46 19.74
C VAL A 197 -10.68 16.67 20.94
N LEU A 198 -9.38 16.36 20.94
CA LEU A 198 -8.74 15.66 22.07
C LEU A 198 -8.83 16.48 23.37
N LYS A 199 -8.63 17.79 23.27
CA LYS A 199 -8.77 18.72 24.40
C LYS A 199 -10.20 18.75 24.94
N GLU A 200 -11.20 18.88 24.06
CA GLU A 200 -12.61 18.87 24.46
C GLU A 200 -13.01 17.54 25.13
N LEU A 201 -12.51 16.41 24.63
CA LEU A 201 -12.72 15.09 25.22
C LEU A 201 -12.15 15.00 26.64
N GLU A 202 -10.94 15.50 26.86
CA GLU A 202 -10.29 15.48 28.19
C GLU A 202 -11.01 16.43 29.16
N GLU A 203 -11.26 17.71 28.75
CA GLU A 203 -11.79 18.74 29.63
C GLU A 203 -13.26 18.50 30.02
N LYS A 204 -14.11 18.06 29.09
CA LYS A 204 -15.55 17.90 29.33
C LYS A 204 -15.97 16.49 29.73
N TYR A 205 -15.25 15.48 29.25
CA TYR A 205 -15.64 14.06 29.45
C TYR A 205 -14.62 13.26 30.26
N GLY A 206 -13.46 13.85 30.64
CA GLY A 206 -12.36 13.15 31.29
C GLY A 206 -11.84 11.98 30.51
N ARG A 207 -11.90 12.08 29.16
CA ARG A 207 -11.58 10.98 28.25
C ARG A 207 -10.25 11.21 27.56
N GLY A 208 -9.20 10.53 28.04
CA GLY A 208 -7.94 10.36 27.34
C GLY A 208 -7.90 9.07 26.52
N PHE A 209 -6.91 8.95 25.64
CA PHE A 209 -6.62 7.74 24.85
C PHE A 209 -5.15 7.35 25.01
N GLU A 210 -4.88 6.06 25.12
CA GLU A 210 -3.52 5.54 25.19
C GLU A 210 -2.77 5.76 23.87
N ILE A 211 -3.49 5.66 22.74
CA ILE A 211 -2.89 5.73 21.41
C ILE A 211 -3.59 6.78 20.55
N ARG A 212 -2.95 7.93 20.41
CA ARG A 212 -3.38 9.00 19.47
C ARG A 212 -2.50 8.94 18.24
N HIS A 213 -3.09 8.94 17.05
CA HIS A 213 -2.27 8.81 15.83
C HIS A 213 -2.88 9.50 14.61
N CYS A 214 -2.03 10.17 13.81
CA CYS A 214 -2.44 10.85 12.59
C CYS A 214 -1.45 10.67 11.44
N ALA A 215 -0.14 10.49 11.70
CA ALA A 215 0.90 10.44 10.69
C ALA A 215 0.80 9.21 9.79
N ASN A 216 0.57 9.43 8.47
CA ASN A 216 0.75 8.49 7.37
C ASN A 216 2.20 8.55 6.86
N SER A 217 2.54 7.92 5.71
CA SER A 217 3.90 7.94 5.18
C SER A 217 4.46 9.35 4.96
N GLY A 218 3.66 10.26 4.35
CA GLY A 218 4.09 11.64 4.12
C GLY A 218 4.33 12.38 5.43
N ALA A 219 3.42 12.25 6.39
CA ALA A 219 3.57 12.92 7.69
C ALA A 219 4.71 12.34 8.55
N VAL A 220 5.02 11.05 8.42
CA VAL A 220 6.20 10.45 9.07
C VAL A 220 7.50 11.11 8.58
N LEU A 221 7.56 11.46 7.31
CA LEU A 221 8.75 12.04 6.68
C LEU A 221 8.81 13.56 6.88
N ASN A 222 7.69 14.26 6.69
CA ASN A 222 7.66 15.73 6.56
C ASN A 222 7.20 16.45 7.84
N TYR A 223 6.44 15.79 8.74
CA TYR A 223 5.79 16.44 9.89
C TYR A 223 6.06 15.73 11.21
N PRO A 224 7.32 15.75 11.76
CA PRO A 224 7.65 15.04 13.01
C PRO A 224 6.77 15.42 14.20
N CYS A 225 6.26 16.67 14.26
CA CYS A 225 5.36 17.12 15.31
C CYS A 225 4.01 16.37 15.35
N THR A 226 3.66 15.64 14.30
CA THR A 226 2.40 14.89 14.18
C THR A 226 2.53 13.40 14.52
N HIS A 227 3.70 12.90 14.90
CA HIS A 227 3.92 11.47 15.17
C HIS A 227 3.07 10.96 16.31
N LEU A 228 2.88 11.75 17.36
CA LEU A 228 2.10 11.41 18.56
C LEU A 228 2.51 10.04 19.12
N ASP A 229 1.52 9.24 19.57
CA ASP A 229 1.78 7.95 20.24
C ASP A 229 2.05 6.81 19.26
N MET A 230 1.62 6.94 17.98
CA MET A 230 1.81 5.89 16.95
C MET A 230 1.84 6.48 15.55
N VAL A 231 2.74 5.98 14.70
CA VAL A 231 2.83 6.31 13.27
C VAL A 231 2.32 5.16 12.41
N ARG A 232 1.85 5.47 11.20
CA ARG A 232 1.24 4.51 10.27
C ARG A 232 1.84 4.58 8.85
N PRO A 233 3.12 4.28 8.69
CA PRO A 233 3.70 4.24 7.35
C PRO A 233 3.04 3.14 6.50
N GLY A 234 2.75 3.49 5.26
CA GLY A 234 2.21 2.61 4.23
C GLY A 234 3.24 2.42 3.13
N ILE A 235 3.13 3.19 2.06
CA ILE A 235 3.96 3.04 0.86
C ILE A 235 5.46 3.21 1.14
N ALA A 236 5.85 4.06 2.08
CA ALA A 236 7.24 4.25 2.47
C ALA A 236 7.87 2.95 3.01
N LEU A 237 7.09 2.11 3.69
CA LEU A 237 7.54 0.80 4.16
C LEU A 237 7.95 -0.13 3.00
N TYR A 238 7.32 0.03 1.83
CA TYR A 238 7.61 -0.72 0.62
C TYR A 238 8.67 -0.07 -0.28
N GLY A 239 9.31 1.01 0.23
CA GLY A 239 10.46 1.62 -0.41
C GLY A 239 10.15 2.70 -1.44
N HIS A 240 8.94 3.26 -1.38
CA HIS A 240 8.51 4.31 -2.29
C HIS A 240 8.10 5.55 -1.51
N TYR A 241 8.59 6.70 -1.92
CA TYR A 241 8.13 7.97 -1.37
C TYR A 241 6.69 8.25 -1.84
N PRO A 242 5.79 8.75 -0.96
CA PRO A 242 4.41 9.06 -1.37
C PRO A 242 4.36 10.11 -2.47
N ASP A 243 5.26 11.10 -2.40
CA ASP A 243 5.60 12.05 -3.45
C ASP A 243 7.12 12.20 -3.50
N PRO A 244 7.73 12.48 -4.67
CA PRO A 244 9.19 12.66 -4.79
C PRO A 244 9.77 13.73 -3.84
N SER A 245 8.99 14.75 -3.50
CA SER A 245 9.38 15.79 -2.54
C SER A 245 9.62 15.27 -1.13
N CYS A 246 9.01 14.15 -0.76
CA CYS A 246 9.21 13.52 0.55
C CYS A 246 10.60 12.88 0.73
N GLU A 247 11.41 12.78 -0.32
CA GLU A 247 12.74 12.19 -0.22
C GLU A 247 13.69 13.05 0.62
N GLY A 248 13.63 14.37 0.43
CA GLY A 248 14.49 15.31 1.13
C GLY A 248 15.99 15.08 0.87
N LEU A 249 16.85 16.00 1.33
CA LEU A 249 18.32 15.85 1.21
C LEU A 249 18.89 14.80 2.18
N ASP A 250 18.26 14.69 3.37
CA ASP A 250 18.66 13.77 4.45
C ASP A 250 17.59 12.70 4.69
N GLY A 251 16.85 12.33 3.64
CA GLY A 251 15.78 11.34 3.73
C GLY A 251 16.29 9.95 4.14
N PRO A 252 15.39 9.05 4.58
CA PRO A 252 15.76 7.74 5.15
C PRO A 252 16.37 6.76 4.15
N GLY A 253 16.54 7.15 2.89
CA GLY A 253 17.14 6.30 1.84
C GLY A 253 16.33 5.03 1.61
N LEU A 254 15.02 5.17 1.32
CA LEU A 254 14.11 4.05 1.11
C LEU A 254 14.55 3.20 -0.09
N ARG A 255 14.32 1.88 0.01
CA ARG A 255 14.69 0.91 -1.02
C ARG A 255 13.48 0.16 -1.52
N PRO A 256 13.19 0.15 -2.84
CA PRO A 256 12.08 -0.62 -3.39
C PRO A 256 12.12 -2.08 -2.95
N VAL A 257 10.95 -2.59 -2.48
CA VAL A 257 10.82 -3.96 -1.97
C VAL A 257 10.42 -4.92 -3.09
N MET A 258 9.68 -4.46 -4.11
CA MET A 258 9.23 -5.28 -5.23
C MET A 258 9.94 -4.91 -6.52
N SER A 259 10.39 -5.94 -7.26
CA SER A 259 10.75 -5.86 -8.67
C SER A 259 9.92 -6.84 -9.47
N LEU A 260 9.45 -6.46 -10.65
CA LEU A 260 8.62 -7.28 -11.53
C LEU A 260 9.38 -7.67 -12.80
N TYR A 261 9.40 -8.95 -13.09
CA TYR A 261 10.15 -9.52 -14.20
C TYR A 261 9.26 -10.35 -15.13
N SER A 262 9.67 -10.45 -16.39
CA SER A 262 9.06 -11.34 -17.38
C SER A 262 10.12 -11.91 -18.31
N ARG A 263 9.94 -13.17 -18.78
CA ARG A 263 10.85 -13.80 -19.73
C ARG A 263 10.46 -13.47 -21.15
N VAL A 264 11.44 -13.37 -22.03
CA VAL A 264 11.22 -13.33 -23.46
C VAL A 264 10.67 -14.69 -23.93
N ALA A 265 9.43 -14.72 -24.42
CA ALA A 265 8.81 -15.93 -24.96
C ALA A 265 9.22 -16.19 -26.42
N ALA A 266 9.39 -15.13 -27.20
CA ALA A 266 9.77 -15.21 -28.60
C ALA A 266 10.47 -13.93 -29.06
N VAL A 267 11.35 -14.05 -30.03
CA VAL A 267 11.90 -12.92 -30.81
C VAL A 267 11.41 -13.10 -32.25
N ARG A 268 10.96 -12.01 -32.86
CA ARG A 268 10.39 -12.02 -34.21
C ARG A 268 11.03 -10.94 -35.06
N GLU A 269 11.34 -11.28 -36.30
CA GLU A 269 11.65 -10.34 -37.37
C GLU A 269 10.37 -10.03 -38.11
N LEU A 270 10.03 -8.77 -38.21
CA LEU A 270 8.80 -8.30 -38.86
C LEU A 270 9.17 -7.48 -40.11
N PRO A 271 8.58 -7.81 -41.29
CA PRO A 271 8.72 -6.98 -42.48
C PRO A 271 8.25 -5.54 -42.26
N GLU A 272 8.66 -4.63 -43.12
CA GLU A 272 8.16 -3.25 -43.10
C GLU A 272 6.63 -3.20 -43.21
N ASN A 273 6.03 -2.19 -42.59
CA ASN A 273 4.58 -1.96 -42.55
C ASN A 273 3.78 -3.13 -41.94
N THR A 274 4.45 -4.03 -41.19
CA THR A 274 3.75 -5.08 -40.46
C THR A 274 3.13 -4.48 -39.21
N PRO A 275 1.79 -4.51 -39.04
CA PRO A 275 1.13 -3.94 -37.87
C PRO A 275 1.37 -4.80 -36.64
N ILE A 276 1.54 -4.13 -35.49
CA ILE A 276 1.82 -4.74 -34.18
C ILE A 276 0.63 -4.55 -33.26
N SER A 277 0.16 -5.65 -32.67
CA SER A 277 -0.89 -5.70 -31.65
C SER A 277 -2.29 -5.24 -32.09
N TYR A 278 -3.22 -5.25 -31.15
CA TYR A 278 -4.60 -4.81 -31.34
C TYR A 278 -4.69 -3.35 -31.79
N GLY A 279 -5.56 -3.10 -32.76
CA GLY A 279 -5.78 -1.77 -33.31
C GLY A 279 -4.65 -1.28 -34.22
N ARG A 280 -3.61 -2.08 -34.45
CA ARG A 280 -2.50 -1.76 -35.35
C ARG A 280 -1.90 -0.38 -35.03
N THR A 281 -1.64 -0.10 -33.74
CA THR A 281 -1.20 1.22 -33.23
C THR A 281 0.31 1.42 -33.29
N ALA A 282 1.06 0.39 -33.70
CA ALA A 282 2.49 0.46 -33.97
C ALA A 282 2.84 -0.39 -35.18
N GLU A 283 3.91 -0.02 -35.87
CA GLU A 283 4.50 -0.73 -37.03
C GLU A 283 5.97 -0.34 -37.14
N PHE A 284 6.74 -1.11 -37.88
CA PHE A 284 8.07 -0.70 -38.31
C PHE A 284 8.01 -0.02 -39.68
N GLY A 285 8.79 1.03 -39.84
CA GLY A 285 8.97 1.69 -41.15
C GLY A 285 9.83 0.87 -42.10
N TYR A 286 10.46 1.58 -43.06
CA TYR A 286 11.28 0.99 -44.12
C TYR A 286 12.38 0.07 -43.55
N GLY A 287 12.48 -1.13 -44.13
CA GLY A 287 13.42 -2.16 -43.70
C GLY A 287 12.89 -3.13 -42.64
N GLY A 288 11.71 -2.87 -42.08
CA GLY A 288 11.15 -3.73 -41.02
C GLY A 288 11.86 -3.58 -39.68
N GLY A 289 11.73 -4.57 -38.79
CA GLY A 289 12.37 -4.53 -37.49
C GLY A 289 12.18 -5.80 -36.64
N ARG A 290 12.68 -5.76 -35.41
CA ARG A 290 12.64 -6.91 -34.50
C ARG A 290 11.80 -6.60 -33.26
N THR A 291 11.06 -7.59 -32.79
CA THR A 291 10.33 -7.52 -31.51
C THR A 291 10.66 -8.70 -30.62
N ALA A 292 10.70 -8.47 -29.30
CA ALA A 292 10.55 -9.50 -28.29
C ALA A 292 9.10 -9.56 -27.81
N VAL A 293 8.60 -10.74 -27.52
CA VAL A 293 7.28 -10.97 -26.92
C VAL A 293 7.49 -11.33 -25.46
N LEU A 294 6.90 -10.56 -24.56
CA LEU A 294 6.87 -10.85 -23.14
C LEU A 294 5.50 -11.41 -22.75
N PRO A 295 5.42 -12.55 -22.02
CA PRO A 295 4.17 -13.14 -21.55
C PRO A 295 3.69 -12.44 -20.26
N ILE A 296 3.53 -11.12 -20.33
CA ILE A 296 2.93 -10.28 -19.31
C ILE A 296 1.94 -9.32 -19.97
N GLY A 297 0.78 -9.13 -19.35
CA GLY A 297 -0.24 -8.22 -19.82
C GLY A 297 -1.11 -7.67 -18.69
N TYR A 298 -2.25 -7.04 -19.06
CA TYR A 298 -3.05 -6.36 -18.04
C TYR A 298 -3.73 -7.31 -17.05
N ALA A 299 -3.88 -8.59 -17.36
CA ALA A 299 -4.34 -9.60 -16.38
C ALA A 299 -3.25 -10.01 -15.36
N ASP A 300 -1.99 -9.62 -15.60
CA ASP A 300 -0.89 -9.75 -14.64
C ASP A 300 -0.69 -8.48 -13.81
N GLY A 301 -1.38 -7.39 -14.17
CA GLY A 301 -1.23 -6.07 -13.55
C GLY A 301 -0.41 -5.08 -14.39
N PHE A 302 0.02 -5.44 -15.60
CA PHE A 302 0.73 -4.55 -16.49
C PHE A 302 -0.26 -3.70 -17.29
N HIS A 303 -0.49 -2.46 -16.85
CA HIS A 303 -1.59 -1.63 -17.28
C HIS A 303 -1.59 -1.33 -18.78
N ARG A 304 -2.78 -1.47 -19.42
CA ARG A 304 -2.97 -1.21 -20.84
C ARG A 304 -2.71 0.26 -21.23
N MET A 305 -2.79 1.19 -20.28
CA MET A 305 -2.49 2.61 -20.49
C MET A 305 -1.01 2.86 -20.82
N LEU A 306 -0.13 1.94 -20.48
CA LEU A 306 1.31 1.98 -20.81
C LEU A 306 1.63 1.62 -22.28
N SER A 307 0.63 1.27 -23.08
CA SER A 307 0.78 0.87 -24.51
C SER A 307 1.39 2.00 -25.32
N ASN A 308 2.49 1.75 -26.02
CA ASN A 308 3.31 2.69 -26.81
C ASN A 308 3.99 3.83 -26.04
N GLU A 309 3.73 3.97 -24.73
CA GLU A 309 4.19 5.10 -23.93
C GLU A 309 5.28 4.71 -22.92
N SER A 310 5.39 3.43 -22.62
CA SER A 310 6.31 2.91 -21.62
C SER A 310 7.37 1.99 -22.22
N SER A 311 8.26 1.50 -21.38
CA SER A 311 9.37 0.61 -21.73
C SER A 311 9.53 -0.49 -20.69
N VAL A 312 10.37 -1.47 -21.02
CA VAL A 312 10.96 -2.43 -20.07
C VAL A 312 12.47 -2.35 -20.16
N TRP A 313 13.18 -2.77 -19.11
CA TRP A 313 14.64 -2.90 -19.14
C TRP A 313 15.02 -4.30 -19.64
N LEU A 314 15.74 -4.38 -20.75
CA LEU A 314 16.14 -5.64 -21.37
C LEU A 314 17.44 -5.46 -22.12
N ASP A 315 18.41 -6.38 -21.94
CA ASP A 315 19.72 -6.35 -22.61
C ASP A 315 20.45 -5.00 -22.36
N GLY A 316 20.46 -4.56 -21.08
CA GLY A 316 21.17 -3.35 -20.63
C GLY A 316 20.57 -2.02 -21.10
N GLN A 317 19.36 -1.99 -21.63
CA GLN A 317 18.71 -0.78 -22.16
C GLN A 317 17.20 -0.76 -21.90
N CYS A 318 16.62 0.45 -21.87
CA CYS A 318 15.19 0.65 -21.99
C CYS A 318 14.71 0.27 -23.40
N ARG A 319 13.74 -0.62 -23.48
CA ARG A 319 13.14 -1.10 -24.74
C ARG A 319 11.67 -0.71 -24.78
N PRO A 320 11.21 0.01 -25.82
CA PRO A 320 9.86 0.52 -25.87
C PRO A 320 8.82 -0.59 -26.04
N ILE A 321 7.67 -0.41 -25.43
CA ILE A 321 6.47 -1.20 -25.71
C ILE A 321 5.94 -0.80 -27.07
N MET A 322 5.74 -1.77 -27.96
CA MET A 322 5.22 -1.56 -29.30
C MET A 322 3.81 -2.12 -29.45
N GLY A 323 2.88 -1.25 -29.76
CA GLY A 323 1.48 -1.60 -29.87
C GLY A 323 0.81 -1.72 -28.49
N ARG A 324 -0.45 -2.18 -28.52
CA ARG A 324 -1.26 -2.29 -27.30
C ARG A 324 -0.83 -3.48 -26.45
N ILE A 325 -0.70 -3.28 -25.14
CA ILE A 325 -0.58 -4.35 -24.16
C ILE A 325 -1.86 -5.19 -24.22
N CYS A 326 -1.69 -6.51 -24.38
CA CYS A 326 -2.77 -7.48 -24.45
C CYS A 326 -3.11 -8.00 -23.03
N MET A 327 -4.07 -8.94 -22.94
CA MET A 327 -4.43 -9.55 -21.67
C MET A 327 -3.24 -10.26 -21.01
N ASP A 328 -2.47 -11.02 -21.79
CA ASP A 328 -1.44 -11.94 -21.29
C ASP A 328 -0.06 -11.70 -21.88
N MET A 329 0.10 -10.76 -22.82
CA MET A 329 1.35 -10.52 -23.55
C MET A 329 1.50 -9.05 -23.94
N CYS A 330 2.76 -8.63 -24.15
CA CYS A 330 3.11 -7.39 -24.82
C CYS A 330 4.30 -7.59 -25.75
N MET A 331 4.50 -6.66 -26.67
CA MET A 331 5.60 -6.67 -27.65
C MET A 331 6.55 -5.51 -27.33
N ILE A 332 7.83 -5.81 -27.42
CA ILE A 332 8.93 -4.88 -27.10
C ILE A 332 9.77 -4.67 -28.35
N GLY A 333 10.02 -3.43 -28.72
CA GLY A 333 10.89 -3.08 -29.85
C GLY A 333 12.35 -3.38 -29.52
N LEU A 334 13.06 -4.00 -30.47
CA LEU A 334 14.48 -4.32 -30.37
C LEU A 334 15.28 -3.56 -31.42
N ASN A 335 16.44 -3.04 -31.04
CA ASN A 335 17.41 -2.52 -31.98
C ASN A 335 18.03 -3.66 -32.80
N PRO A 336 18.56 -3.39 -34.00
CA PRO A 336 19.19 -4.42 -34.85
C PRO A 336 20.32 -5.18 -34.14
N GLU A 337 21.09 -4.49 -33.29
CA GLU A 337 22.26 -5.05 -32.57
C GLU A 337 21.88 -5.76 -31.27
N ALA A 338 20.61 -5.73 -30.84
CA ALA A 338 20.17 -6.34 -29.59
C ALA A 338 20.44 -7.86 -29.59
N ASN A 339 21.17 -8.35 -28.59
CA ASN A 339 21.42 -9.79 -28.41
C ASN A 339 20.38 -10.45 -27.53
N VAL A 340 19.12 -10.32 -27.92
CA VAL A 340 17.96 -10.84 -27.19
C VAL A 340 17.48 -12.14 -27.80
N ARG A 341 17.21 -13.14 -26.94
CA ARG A 341 16.71 -14.47 -27.31
C ARG A 341 15.61 -14.96 -26.35
N PRO A 342 14.81 -15.94 -26.76
CA PRO A 342 13.85 -16.57 -25.83
C PRO A 342 14.54 -17.08 -24.56
N GLY A 343 13.91 -16.80 -23.40
CA GLY A 343 14.43 -17.12 -22.09
C GLY A 343 15.12 -15.95 -21.37
N ASP A 344 15.59 -14.94 -22.08
CA ASP A 344 16.16 -13.75 -21.46
C ASP A 344 15.12 -13.03 -20.57
N VAL A 345 15.61 -12.34 -19.54
CA VAL A 345 14.78 -11.72 -18.51
C VAL A 345 14.69 -10.21 -18.75
N ALA A 346 13.47 -9.72 -18.85
CA ALA A 346 13.17 -8.30 -18.85
C ALA A 346 12.70 -7.87 -17.46
N GLU A 347 13.23 -6.75 -16.95
CA GLU A 347 12.67 -6.04 -15.81
C GLU A 347 11.54 -5.14 -16.30
N VAL A 348 10.35 -5.36 -15.75
CA VAL A 348 9.16 -4.57 -16.07
C VAL A 348 9.16 -3.29 -15.24
N PHE A 349 9.44 -3.40 -13.95
CA PHE A 349 9.86 -2.33 -13.06
C PHE A 349 10.74 -2.91 -11.94
N GLY A 350 11.63 -2.08 -11.39
CA GLY A 350 12.58 -2.51 -10.37
C GLY A 350 13.71 -1.51 -10.20
N GLU A 351 14.95 -2.00 -10.17
CA GLU A 351 16.14 -1.20 -9.93
C GLU A 351 16.46 -0.24 -11.10
N HIS A 352 16.31 -0.72 -12.35
CA HIS A 352 16.66 0.04 -13.54
C HIS A 352 15.51 0.86 -14.11
N LEU A 353 14.28 0.47 -13.81
CA LEU A 353 13.07 1.12 -14.29
C LEU A 353 12.09 1.31 -13.14
N LEU A 354 12.10 2.49 -12.55
CA LEU A 354 11.30 2.80 -11.38
C LEU A 354 9.79 2.74 -11.69
N VAL A 355 9.02 2.14 -10.78
CA VAL A 355 7.55 2.06 -10.90
C VAL A 355 6.90 3.43 -10.92
N GLU A 356 7.48 4.44 -10.28
CA GLU A 356 7.03 5.84 -10.28
C GLU A 356 7.01 6.44 -11.68
N TRP A 357 8.03 6.11 -12.50
CA TRP A 357 8.05 6.56 -13.89
C TRP A 357 6.90 5.96 -14.70
N GLN A 358 6.64 4.66 -14.52
CA GLN A 358 5.50 4.00 -15.16
C GLN A 358 4.16 4.55 -14.65
N ALA A 359 4.05 4.81 -13.35
CA ALA A 359 2.87 5.39 -12.75
C ALA A 359 2.56 6.79 -13.34
N LYS A 360 3.57 7.64 -13.43
CA LYS A 360 3.47 8.96 -14.08
C LYS A 360 3.02 8.83 -15.55
N THR A 361 3.60 7.89 -16.29
CA THR A 361 3.23 7.62 -17.68
C THR A 361 1.77 7.15 -17.81
N ALA A 362 1.30 6.33 -16.87
CA ALA A 362 -0.08 5.86 -16.81
C ALA A 362 -1.08 6.90 -16.26
N GLY A 363 -0.61 8.05 -15.76
CA GLY A 363 -1.43 9.07 -15.13
C GLY A 363 -1.99 8.64 -13.76
N THR A 364 -1.20 7.88 -13.00
CA THR A 364 -1.56 7.36 -11.67
C THR A 364 -0.36 7.41 -10.71
N ILE A 365 -0.44 6.69 -9.59
CA ILE A 365 0.56 6.63 -8.54
C ILE A 365 1.15 5.21 -8.40
N SER A 366 2.36 5.10 -7.84
CA SER A 366 3.06 3.82 -7.61
C SER A 366 2.22 2.80 -6.83
N TYR A 367 1.42 3.26 -5.87
CA TYR A 367 0.48 2.45 -5.08
C TYR A 367 -0.44 1.58 -5.94
N GLU A 368 -1.04 2.18 -6.99
CA GLU A 368 -1.98 1.48 -7.87
C GLU A 368 -1.27 0.41 -8.69
N LEU A 369 -0.10 0.71 -9.25
CA LEU A 369 0.66 -0.25 -10.05
C LEU A 369 1.15 -1.43 -9.20
N LEU A 370 1.63 -1.19 -7.99
CA LEU A 370 2.07 -2.24 -7.07
C LEU A 370 0.91 -3.13 -6.63
N CYS A 371 -0.22 -2.53 -6.24
CA CYS A 371 -1.43 -3.26 -5.85
C CYS A 371 -2.05 -4.05 -7.01
N ALA A 372 -1.85 -3.61 -8.25
CA ALA A 372 -2.39 -4.25 -9.45
C ALA A 372 -1.66 -5.57 -9.81
N VAL A 373 -0.45 -5.83 -9.30
CA VAL A 373 0.26 -7.10 -9.56
C VAL A 373 -0.63 -8.25 -9.11
N ALA A 374 -1.16 -9.00 -10.11
CA ALA A 374 -2.22 -9.96 -9.91
C ALA A 374 -1.77 -11.19 -9.09
N PRO A 375 -2.68 -11.90 -8.40
CA PRO A 375 -2.35 -13.10 -7.63
C PRO A 375 -1.74 -14.25 -8.46
N ARG A 376 -1.99 -14.29 -9.78
CA ARG A 376 -1.41 -15.30 -10.67
C ARG A 376 0.09 -15.08 -10.97
N VAL A 377 0.65 -13.89 -10.65
CA VAL A 377 2.08 -13.61 -10.69
C VAL A 377 2.69 -14.13 -9.39
N PRO A 378 3.55 -15.14 -9.41
CA PRO A 378 4.18 -15.66 -8.19
C PRO A 378 5.09 -14.59 -7.55
N ARG A 379 5.05 -14.52 -6.21
CA ARG A 379 5.99 -13.72 -5.42
C ARG A 379 7.12 -14.63 -4.95
N ILE A 380 8.33 -14.23 -5.23
CA ILE A 380 9.56 -14.92 -4.82
C ILE A 380 10.23 -14.06 -3.76
N TYR A 381 10.21 -14.54 -2.52
CA TYR A 381 10.77 -13.80 -1.39
C TYR A 381 12.26 -14.08 -1.31
N LEU A 382 13.03 -12.99 -1.25
CA LEU A 382 14.49 -13.02 -1.15
C LEU A 382 14.88 -12.60 0.26
N ASP A 383 15.54 -13.50 0.98
CA ASP A 383 16.27 -13.13 2.17
C ASP A 383 17.51 -12.32 1.75
N ALA A 384 17.89 -11.31 2.55
CA ALA A 384 18.95 -10.37 2.25
C ALA A 384 20.30 -11.02 1.99
#